data_8d499cb981b7289f70b4623630f4c26c
#
_entry.id   8d499cb981b7289f70b4623630f4c26c
#
_cell.length_a   1.000
_cell.length_b   1.000
_cell.length_c   1.000
_cell.angle_alpha   90.00
_cell.angle_beta   90.00
_cell.angle_gamma   90.00
#
_symmetry.space_group_name_H-M   'P 1'
#
loop_
_entity.id
_entity.type
_entity.pdbx_description
1 polymer ?
#
loop_
_entity_poly.entity_id
_entity_poly.type
_entity_poly.pdbx_seq_one_letter_code
_entity_poly.pdbx_strand_id
1 'polypeptide(L)'
;EPGTVNVPGAAGLLAGMETVGRIGQANLARRECRLAKQCAEGLEALGYTVFRGQPQAGTVSFQGSFDCEEGAQRLAGMGIAVRAGLHCAPLAHESAGTVDTGTIRVSFGWNSTEGDCRAFLRAAEILRRFDG
;
A
#
# COMPACT_ATOMS: atom_id res chain seq x y z
N GLU A 1 -16.06 -19.98 -27.30
CA GLU A 1 -15.48 -20.76 -26.20
C GLU A 1 -16.45 -21.80 -25.69
N PRO A 2 -16.03 -23.05 -25.50
CA PRO A 2 -16.89 -24.07 -24.87
C PRO A 2 -16.92 -23.82 -23.37
N GLY A 3 -18.08 -23.44 -22.83
CA GLY A 3 -18.29 -23.28 -21.39
C GLY A 3 -19.25 -22.15 -21.04
N THR A 4 -19.71 -22.16 -19.79
CA THR A 4 -20.59 -21.11 -19.25
C THR A 4 -19.80 -19.84 -18.99
N VAL A 5 -20.25 -18.73 -19.56
CA VAL A 5 -19.62 -17.40 -19.35
C VAL A 5 -19.76 -17.00 -17.90
N ASN A 6 -18.71 -16.42 -17.31
CA ASN A 6 -18.74 -15.87 -15.95
C ASN A 6 -19.55 -14.55 -15.91
N VAL A 7 -20.87 -14.67 -15.94
CA VAL A 7 -21.80 -13.52 -15.90
C VAL A 7 -21.64 -12.68 -14.65
N PRO A 8 -21.52 -13.25 -13.43
CA PRO A 8 -21.28 -12.45 -12.22
C PRO A 8 -19.97 -11.64 -12.29
N GLY A 9 -18.90 -12.24 -12.83
CA GLY A 9 -17.63 -11.55 -13.02
C GLY A 9 -17.73 -10.39 -14.01
N ALA A 10 -18.46 -10.58 -15.13
CA ALA A 10 -18.71 -9.53 -16.11
C ALA A 10 -19.54 -8.37 -15.52
N ALA A 11 -20.58 -8.68 -14.73
CA ALA A 11 -21.36 -7.67 -14.03
C ALA A 11 -20.52 -6.87 -13.02
N GLY A 12 -19.67 -7.54 -12.25
CA GLY A 12 -18.75 -6.89 -11.31
C GLY A 12 -17.74 -5.97 -12.02
N LEU A 13 -17.18 -6.42 -13.15
CA LEU A 13 -16.29 -5.61 -13.97
C LEU A 13 -17.00 -4.34 -14.48
N LEU A 14 -18.22 -4.48 -15.01
CA LEU A 14 -19.02 -3.34 -15.48
C LEU A 14 -19.23 -2.31 -14.36
N ALA A 15 -19.66 -2.75 -13.17
CA ALA A 15 -19.86 -1.87 -12.02
C ALA A 15 -18.56 -1.14 -11.61
N GLY A 16 -17.41 -1.83 -11.67
CA GLY A 16 -16.10 -1.24 -11.44
C GLY A 16 -15.74 -0.17 -12.47
N MET A 17 -15.95 -0.45 -13.75
CA MET A 17 -15.73 0.50 -14.85
C MET A 17 -16.61 1.75 -14.73
N GLU A 18 -17.90 1.58 -14.41
CA GLU A 18 -18.81 2.70 -14.17
C GLU A 18 -18.37 3.56 -12.98
N THR A 19 -17.87 2.95 -11.92
CA THR A 19 -17.36 3.66 -10.74
C THR A 19 -16.13 4.50 -11.10
N VAL A 20 -15.16 3.91 -11.80
CA VAL A 20 -13.98 4.64 -12.30
C VAL A 20 -14.39 5.76 -13.26
N GLY A 21 -15.34 5.49 -14.17
CA GLY A 21 -15.85 6.49 -15.12
C GLY A 21 -16.50 7.69 -14.42
N ARG A 22 -17.30 7.46 -13.37
CA ARG A 22 -17.95 8.54 -12.60
C ARG A 22 -16.96 9.41 -11.84
N ILE A 23 -15.94 8.82 -11.25
CA ILE A 23 -14.93 9.55 -10.48
C ILE A 23 -13.93 10.24 -11.40
N GLY A 24 -13.61 9.59 -12.52
CA GLY A 24 -12.60 9.98 -13.48
C GLY A 24 -11.20 9.47 -13.10
N GLN A 25 -10.57 8.80 -14.05
CA GLN A 25 -9.26 8.14 -13.86
C GLN A 25 -8.17 9.09 -13.34
N ALA A 26 -8.11 10.32 -13.92
CA ALA A 26 -7.14 11.32 -13.49
C ALA A 26 -7.39 11.82 -12.05
N ASN A 27 -8.66 11.89 -11.61
CA ASN A 27 -9.01 12.26 -10.24
C ASN A 27 -8.60 11.18 -9.24
N LEU A 28 -8.84 9.91 -9.59
CA LEU A 28 -8.40 8.77 -8.80
C LEU A 28 -6.88 8.79 -8.63
N ALA A 29 -6.14 8.85 -9.74
CA ALA A 29 -4.68 8.86 -9.71
C ALA A 29 -4.12 10.01 -8.86
N ARG A 30 -4.65 11.23 -9.01
CA ARG A 30 -4.23 12.38 -8.20
C ARG A 30 -4.48 12.17 -6.70
N ARG A 31 -5.65 11.60 -6.35
CA ARG A 31 -6.01 11.32 -4.95
C ARG A 31 -5.08 10.28 -4.34
N GLU A 32 -4.88 9.17 -5.02
CA GLU A 32 -4.03 8.07 -4.58
C GLU A 32 -2.56 8.53 -4.44
N CYS A 33 -2.03 9.25 -5.42
CA CYS A 33 -0.68 9.82 -5.37
C CYS A 33 -0.51 10.79 -4.19
N ARG A 34 -1.52 11.63 -3.91
CA ARG A 34 -1.48 12.57 -2.78
C ARG A 34 -1.43 11.84 -1.45
N LEU A 35 -2.27 10.80 -1.26
CA LEU A 35 -2.27 9.98 -0.05
C LEU A 35 -0.97 9.22 0.13
N ALA A 36 -0.45 8.63 -0.96
CA ALA A 36 0.83 7.94 -0.94
C ALA A 36 1.99 8.87 -0.59
N LYS A 37 2.00 10.10 -1.14
CA LYS A 37 3.00 11.11 -0.80
C LYS A 37 2.94 11.49 0.68
N GLN A 38 1.74 11.79 1.20
CA GLN A 38 1.55 12.10 2.61
C GLN A 38 1.99 10.95 3.53
N CYS A 39 1.67 9.71 3.15
CA CYS A 39 2.08 8.52 3.86
C CYS A 39 3.61 8.37 3.88
N ALA A 40 4.27 8.52 2.73
CA ALA A 40 5.72 8.44 2.60
C ALA A 40 6.44 9.48 3.47
N GLU A 41 6.01 10.74 3.39
CA GLU A 41 6.55 11.84 4.20
C GLU A 41 6.37 11.59 5.72
N GLY A 42 5.20 11.05 6.11
CA GLY A 42 4.94 10.67 7.50
C GLY A 42 5.82 9.53 8.00
N LEU A 43 6.04 8.50 7.18
CA LEU A 43 6.94 7.38 7.50
C LEU A 43 8.40 7.85 7.60
N GLU A 44 8.85 8.71 6.69
CA GLU A 44 10.21 9.30 6.74
C GLU A 44 10.40 10.13 8.03
N ALA A 45 9.40 10.93 8.41
CA ALA A 45 9.43 11.70 9.66
C ALA A 45 9.48 10.80 10.91
N LEU A 46 8.89 9.62 10.84
CA LEU A 46 9.00 8.58 11.88
C LEU A 46 10.35 7.84 11.83
N GLY A 47 11.19 8.07 10.81
CA GLY A 47 12.53 7.48 10.65
C GLY A 47 12.54 6.10 10.03
N TYR A 48 11.51 5.71 9.29
CA TYR A 48 11.51 4.53 8.45
C TYR A 48 12.28 4.75 7.15
N THR A 49 12.88 3.69 6.61
CA THR A 49 13.38 3.70 5.23
C THR A 49 12.20 3.54 4.28
N VAL A 50 11.99 4.53 3.39
CA VAL A 50 10.85 4.56 2.48
C VAL A 50 11.29 4.40 1.04
N PHE A 51 10.62 3.49 0.32
CA PHE A 51 10.83 3.23 -1.10
C PHE A 51 9.63 3.78 -1.87
N ARG A 52 9.87 4.78 -2.71
CA ARG A 52 8.84 5.41 -3.54
C ARG A 52 9.34 5.64 -4.96
N GLY A 53 8.44 5.51 -5.93
CA GLY A 53 8.75 5.73 -7.34
C GLY A 53 8.67 7.19 -7.76
N GLN A 54 9.20 7.46 -8.95
CA GLN A 54 9.01 8.73 -9.64
C GLN A 54 8.55 8.45 -11.08
N PRO A 55 7.30 8.79 -11.45
CA PRO A 55 6.27 9.43 -10.62
C PRO A 55 5.74 8.52 -9.50
N GLN A 56 5.24 9.12 -8.41
CA GLN A 56 4.64 8.39 -7.31
C GLN A 56 3.31 7.78 -7.75
N ALA A 57 3.13 6.47 -7.49
CA ALA A 57 1.86 5.78 -7.60
C ALA A 57 1.10 5.77 -6.25
N GLY A 58 -0.07 5.14 -6.20
CA GLY A 58 -0.87 4.97 -4.99
C GLY A 58 -0.30 3.98 -3.97
N THR A 59 0.95 3.56 -4.11
CA THR A 59 1.61 2.57 -3.24
C THR A 59 2.90 3.12 -2.66
N VAL A 60 3.20 2.75 -1.41
CA VAL A 60 4.44 3.07 -0.71
C VAL A 60 4.95 1.80 -0.05
N SER A 61 6.23 1.49 -0.21
CA SER A 61 6.90 0.43 0.53
C SER A 61 7.85 1.04 1.57
N PHE A 62 7.96 0.43 2.73
CA PHE A 62 8.85 0.88 3.78
C PHE A 62 9.47 -0.29 4.55
N GLN A 63 10.54 0.01 5.26
CA GLN A 63 11.28 -0.93 6.09
C GLN A 63 11.63 -0.27 7.43
N GLY A 64 11.50 -1.05 8.52
CA GLY A 64 12.01 -0.75 9.86
C GLY A 64 13.17 -1.66 10.23
N SER A 65 13.57 -1.64 11.49
CA SER A 65 14.59 -2.55 12.06
C SER A 65 14.01 -3.91 12.51
N PHE A 66 12.72 -4.14 12.29
CA PHE A 66 11.99 -5.37 12.57
C PHE A 66 11.78 -6.21 11.29
N ASP A 67 11.46 -7.48 11.48
CA ASP A 67 11.02 -8.35 10.39
C ASP A 67 9.73 -7.83 9.77
N CYS A 68 9.66 -7.78 8.43
CA CYS A 68 8.53 -7.16 7.72
C CYS A 68 7.20 -7.92 7.94
N GLU A 69 7.24 -9.24 8.11
CA GLU A 69 6.04 -10.04 8.35
C GLU A 69 5.54 -9.83 9.78
N GLU A 70 6.45 -9.77 10.76
CA GLU A 70 6.10 -9.45 12.15
C GLU A 70 5.51 -8.03 12.25
N GLY A 71 6.12 -7.05 11.58
CA GLY A 71 5.59 -5.69 11.50
C GLY A 71 4.18 -5.63 10.91
N ALA A 72 3.95 -6.37 9.82
CA ALA A 72 2.61 -6.45 9.20
C ALA A 72 1.58 -7.12 10.11
N GLN A 73 1.95 -8.18 10.85
CA GLN A 73 1.06 -8.82 11.83
C GLN A 73 0.68 -7.87 12.97
N ARG A 74 1.62 -7.10 13.49
CA ARG A 74 1.36 -6.08 14.54
C ARG A 74 0.42 -4.99 14.03
N LEU A 75 0.62 -4.51 12.80
CA LEU A 75 -0.28 -3.56 12.14
C LEU A 75 -1.68 -4.14 11.97
N ALA A 76 -1.79 -5.41 11.57
CA ALA A 76 -3.07 -6.11 11.46
C ALA A 76 -3.79 -6.20 12.81
N GLY A 77 -3.06 -6.43 13.92
CA GLY A 77 -3.60 -6.38 15.28
C GLY A 77 -4.15 -5.01 15.68
N MET A 78 -3.70 -3.93 15.04
CA MET A 78 -4.21 -2.57 15.19
C MET A 78 -5.30 -2.20 14.15
N GLY A 79 -5.80 -3.17 13.39
CA GLY A 79 -6.83 -2.97 12.37
C GLY A 79 -6.31 -2.37 11.05
N ILE A 80 -5.01 -2.40 10.80
CA ILE A 80 -4.38 -1.88 9.59
C ILE A 80 -3.97 -3.04 8.67
N ALA A 81 -4.61 -3.15 7.51
CA ALA A 81 -4.28 -4.14 6.49
C ALA A 81 -3.15 -3.64 5.58
N VAL A 82 -2.03 -4.34 5.61
CA VAL A 82 -0.85 -4.09 4.76
C VAL A 82 -0.37 -5.41 4.16
N ARG A 83 0.63 -5.36 3.30
CA ARG A 83 1.28 -6.57 2.78
C ARG A 83 2.78 -6.51 3.06
N ALA A 84 3.35 -7.63 3.54
CA ALA A 84 4.78 -7.81 3.74
C ALA A 84 5.41 -8.71 2.67
N GLY A 85 6.72 -8.70 2.58
CA GLY A 85 7.56 -9.59 1.76
C GLY A 85 8.06 -8.96 0.47
N LEU A 86 8.32 -9.80 -0.55
CA LEU A 86 8.92 -9.41 -1.84
C LEU A 86 7.91 -8.94 -2.89
N HIS A 87 6.61 -9.00 -2.61
CA HIS A 87 5.53 -8.50 -3.47
C HIS A 87 5.54 -9.01 -4.93
N CYS A 88 6.06 -10.24 -5.16
CA CYS A 88 6.29 -10.83 -6.49
C CYS A 88 7.22 -9.99 -7.39
N ALA A 89 8.13 -9.21 -6.81
CA ALA A 89 9.03 -8.30 -7.51
C ALA A 89 10.51 -8.48 -7.08
N PRO A 90 11.10 -9.68 -7.23
CA PRO A 90 12.46 -9.97 -6.72
C PRO A 90 13.50 -9.00 -7.29
N LEU A 91 13.44 -8.68 -8.58
CA LEU A 91 14.39 -7.75 -9.22
C LEU A 91 14.34 -6.33 -8.63
N ALA A 92 13.15 -5.87 -8.23
CA ALA A 92 13.02 -4.59 -7.55
C ALA A 92 13.68 -4.62 -6.16
N HIS A 93 13.53 -5.74 -5.44
CA HIS A 93 14.17 -5.95 -4.15
C HIS A 93 15.69 -6.11 -4.27
N GLU A 94 16.20 -6.76 -5.33
CA GLU A 94 17.64 -6.78 -5.64
C GLU A 94 18.18 -5.36 -5.83
N SER A 95 17.51 -4.55 -6.63
CA SER A 95 17.91 -3.16 -6.89
C SER A 95 17.83 -2.27 -5.64
N ALA A 96 16.91 -2.57 -4.72
CA ALA A 96 16.72 -1.83 -3.48
C ALA A 96 17.55 -2.38 -2.30
N GLY A 97 18.23 -3.53 -2.46
CA GLY A 97 18.98 -4.19 -1.39
C GLY A 97 18.10 -4.78 -0.29
N THR A 98 16.88 -5.19 -0.61
CA THR A 98 15.87 -5.67 0.36
C THR A 98 15.41 -7.10 0.10
N VAL A 99 16.21 -7.90 -0.61
CA VAL A 99 15.87 -9.31 -0.93
C VAL A 99 15.70 -10.14 0.34
N ASP A 100 16.63 -9.98 1.29
CA ASP A 100 16.67 -10.79 2.52
C ASP A 100 15.67 -10.30 3.59
N THR A 101 15.28 -9.03 3.54
CA THR A 101 14.45 -8.39 4.56
C THR A 101 12.99 -8.21 4.14
N GLY A 102 12.73 -8.17 2.83
CA GLY A 102 11.44 -7.73 2.32
C GLY A 102 11.10 -6.29 2.70
N THR A 103 9.87 -5.89 2.43
CA THR A 103 9.32 -4.58 2.82
C THR A 103 7.86 -4.72 3.23
N ILE A 104 7.33 -3.73 3.94
CA ILE A 104 5.88 -3.58 4.15
C ILE A 104 5.35 -2.60 3.11
N ARG A 105 4.30 -2.99 2.38
CA ARG A 105 3.64 -2.17 1.36
C ARG A 105 2.28 -1.69 1.83
N VAL A 106 2.08 -0.38 1.75
CA VAL A 106 0.81 0.31 1.92
C VAL A 106 0.26 0.66 0.54
N SER A 107 -1.03 0.45 0.32
CA SER A 107 -1.69 0.74 -0.96
C SER A 107 -2.94 1.57 -0.71
N PHE A 108 -3.09 2.66 -1.44
CA PHE A 108 -4.26 3.52 -1.42
C PHE A 108 -5.11 3.25 -2.66
N GLY A 109 -6.41 3.14 -2.49
CA GLY A 109 -7.37 2.92 -3.55
C GLY A 109 -8.45 4.01 -3.59
N TRP A 110 -9.43 3.82 -4.46
CA TRP A 110 -10.50 4.79 -4.73
C TRP A 110 -11.29 5.22 -3.49
N ASN A 111 -11.44 4.37 -2.51
CA ASN A 111 -12.17 4.60 -1.26
C ASN A 111 -11.28 5.03 -0.08
N SER A 112 -9.95 5.04 -0.26
CA SER A 112 -9.03 5.46 0.79
C SER A 112 -9.19 6.94 1.12
N THR A 113 -9.04 7.28 2.39
CA THR A 113 -9.23 8.64 2.92
C THR A 113 -7.96 9.16 3.62
N GLU A 114 -7.90 10.46 3.87
CA GLU A 114 -6.86 11.05 4.73
C GLU A 114 -6.96 10.53 6.18
N GLY A 115 -8.17 10.15 6.61
CA GLY A 115 -8.40 9.51 7.91
C GLY A 115 -7.68 8.17 8.00
N ASP A 116 -7.74 7.36 6.95
CA ASP A 116 -7.06 6.06 6.89
C ASP A 116 -5.53 6.25 6.89
N CYS A 117 -5.02 7.20 6.12
CA CYS A 117 -3.60 7.54 6.11
C CYS A 117 -3.12 7.95 7.51
N ARG A 118 -3.86 8.83 8.20
CA ARG A 118 -3.53 9.23 9.58
C ARG A 118 -3.64 8.07 10.58
N ALA A 119 -4.62 7.18 10.42
CA ALA A 119 -4.75 5.99 11.26
C ALA A 119 -3.54 5.05 11.08
N PHE A 120 -3.13 4.83 9.85
CA PHE A 120 -1.93 4.06 9.53
C PHE A 120 -0.67 4.69 10.15
N LEU A 121 -0.45 6.00 9.99
CA LEU A 121 0.74 6.67 10.54
C LEU A 121 0.79 6.61 12.08
N ARG A 122 -0.35 6.71 12.78
CA ARG A 122 -0.41 6.48 14.23
C ARG A 122 -0.02 5.04 14.61
N ALA A 123 -0.49 4.05 13.84
CA ALA A 123 -0.12 2.65 14.05
C ALA A 123 1.37 2.41 13.78
N ALA A 124 1.92 3.03 12.74
CA ALA A 124 3.35 2.99 12.43
C ALA A 124 4.21 3.64 13.53
N GLU A 125 3.75 4.73 14.13
CA GLU A 125 4.42 5.35 15.28
C GLU A 125 4.45 4.41 16.50
N ILE A 126 3.35 3.70 16.76
CA ILE A 126 3.30 2.69 17.82
C ILE A 126 4.25 1.54 17.49
N LEU A 127 4.22 1.04 16.25
CA LEU A 127 5.07 -0.05 15.79
C LEU A 127 6.56 0.26 16.03
N ARG A 128 6.99 1.50 15.79
CA ARG A 128 8.37 1.93 16.00
C ARG A 128 8.84 1.82 17.45
N ARG A 129 7.95 1.94 18.44
CA ARG A 129 8.31 1.83 19.86
C ARG A 129 8.71 0.41 20.26
N PHE A 130 8.47 -0.57 19.41
CA PHE A 130 8.90 -1.96 19.60
C PHE A 130 10.23 -2.27 18.88
N ASP A 131 10.85 -1.25 18.27
CA ASP A 131 12.14 -1.33 17.58
C ASP A 131 13.36 -1.15 18.53
N GLY A 132 13.13 -1.04 19.85
CA GLY A 132 14.15 -0.79 20.85
C GLY A 132 14.41 -1.95 21.78
#